data_5d895e4fbedd350064e4eb58eb7caa03
#
_entry.id   5d895e4fbedd350064e4eb58eb7caa03
#
_cell.length_a   1.000
_cell.length_b   1.000
_cell.length_c   1.000
_cell.angle_alpha   90.00
_cell.angle_beta   90.00
_cell.angle_gamma   90.00
#
_symmetry.space_group_name_H-M   'P 1'
#
loop_
_entity.id
_entity.type
_entity.pdbx_description
1 polymer ?
#
loop_
_entity_poly.entity_id
_entity_poly.type
_entity_poly.pdbx_seq_one_letter_code
_entity_poly.pdbx_strand_id
1 'polypeptide(L)'
;VCSLFPGSFTKWTGLGMNFVLLGGTLAALYALGMELFADWKKALFVCALYAFNREMISNVTMVRMYMLMTLLTILLALLVAKSLRRPSVPKYLLIGVTIYLGMMTQYFFVVYAFLLCAAYDLYLMFRREWKNATTFSLSALAGVGGMLLTFPCWYAQLHSQDTVSLESTANNLLDLAQYPKGPLELIGWSIVGFAV
;
A
#
# COMPACT_ATOMS: atom_id res chain seq x y z
N VAL A 1 11.87 -13.29 -8.54
CA VAL A 1 11.75 -12.81 -9.94
C VAL A 1 13.06 -13.06 -10.69
N CYS A 2 14.22 -12.78 -10.09
CA CYS A 2 15.54 -13.02 -10.73
C CYS A 2 15.81 -14.50 -11.07
N SER A 3 15.20 -15.44 -10.35
CA SER A 3 15.34 -16.88 -10.61
C SER A 3 14.50 -17.38 -11.80
N LEU A 4 13.50 -16.62 -12.23
CA LEU A 4 12.65 -16.98 -13.36
C LEU A 4 13.26 -16.60 -14.72
N PHE A 5 14.31 -15.76 -14.72
CA PHE A 5 15.01 -15.32 -15.92
C PHE A 5 16.52 -15.55 -15.75
N PRO A 6 17.00 -16.80 -15.85
CA PRO A 6 18.42 -17.07 -15.77
C PRO A 6 19.11 -16.49 -17.02
N GLY A 7 19.87 -15.43 -16.84
CA GLY A 7 20.81 -14.96 -17.85
C GLY A 7 20.82 -13.49 -18.23
N SER A 8 19.75 -12.73 -18.04
CA SER A 8 19.78 -11.30 -18.37
C SER A 8 18.63 -10.49 -17.72
N PHE A 9 18.69 -10.30 -16.41
CA PHE A 9 17.87 -9.25 -15.81
C PHE A 9 18.50 -7.90 -16.18
N THR A 10 18.09 -7.37 -17.31
CA THR A 10 18.50 -6.05 -17.75
C THR A 10 17.63 -4.98 -17.08
N LYS A 11 18.17 -3.77 -16.91
CA LYS A 11 17.43 -2.59 -16.45
C LYS A 11 16.10 -2.41 -17.22
N TRP A 12 16.08 -2.75 -18.50
CA TRP A 12 14.92 -2.68 -19.38
C TRP A 12 13.80 -3.63 -18.99
N THR A 13 14.13 -4.85 -18.55
CA THR A 13 13.14 -5.83 -18.08
C THR A 13 12.45 -5.31 -16.80
N GLY A 14 13.23 -4.76 -15.86
CA GLY A 14 12.68 -4.17 -14.64
C GLY A 14 11.80 -2.95 -14.92
N LEU A 15 12.23 -2.10 -15.85
CA LEU A 15 11.45 -0.94 -16.27
C LEU A 15 10.13 -1.35 -16.95
N GLY A 16 10.17 -2.33 -17.85
CA GLY A 16 8.98 -2.89 -18.50
C GLY A 16 7.97 -3.45 -17.49
N MET A 17 8.46 -4.16 -16.47
CA MET A 17 7.62 -4.66 -15.37
C MET A 17 6.97 -3.52 -14.58
N ASN A 18 7.70 -2.44 -14.29
CA ASN A 18 7.14 -1.26 -13.60
C ASN A 18 6.05 -0.58 -14.43
N PHE A 19 6.19 -0.50 -15.77
CA PHE A 19 5.15 0.04 -16.63
C PHE A 19 3.87 -0.83 -16.63
N VAL A 20 4.01 -2.15 -16.61
CA VAL A 20 2.86 -3.06 -16.47
C VAL A 20 2.17 -2.86 -15.12
N LEU A 21 2.95 -2.75 -14.04
CA LEU A 21 2.43 -2.47 -12.70
C LEU A 21 1.75 -1.10 -12.63
N LEU A 22 2.31 -0.07 -13.29
CA LEU A 22 1.67 1.24 -13.42
C LEU A 22 0.31 1.14 -14.12
N GLY A 23 0.23 0.42 -15.24
CA GLY A 23 -1.04 0.18 -15.93
C GLY A 23 -2.07 -0.49 -15.03
N GLY A 24 -1.67 -1.53 -14.29
CA GLY A 24 -2.51 -2.20 -13.30
C GLY A 24 -2.94 -1.25 -12.17
N THR A 25 -2.05 -0.41 -11.70
CA THR A 25 -2.31 0.59 -10.66
C THR A 25 -3.34 1.63 -11.11
N LEU A 26 -3.19 2.16 -12.32
CA LEU A 26 -4.15 3.11 -12.90
C LEU A 26 -5.53 2.47 -13.13
N ALA A 27 -5.57 1.23 -13.59
CA ALA A 27 -6.83 0.49 -13.74
C ALA A 27 -7.52 0.25 -12.40
N ALA A 28 -6.77 -0.15 -11.37
CA ALA A 28 -7.29 -0.33 -10.02
C ALA A 28 -7.77 1.00 -9.40
N LEU A 29 -7.00 2.08 -9.62
CA LEU A 29 -7.34 3.43 -9.15
C LEU A 29 -8.60 3.97 -9.85
N TYR A 30 -8.73 3.74 -11.16
CA TYR A 30 -9.94 4.08 -11.90
C TYR A 30 -11.16 3.33 -11.36
N ALA A 31 -11.01 2.01 -11.12
CA ALA A 31 -12.08 1.19 -10.55
C ALA A 31 -12.46 1.66 -9.13
N LEU A 32 -11.48 2.05 -8.31
CA LEU A 32 -11.71 2.63 -6.99
C LEU A 32 -12.44 3.98 -7.09
N GLY A 33 -12.01 4.85 -8.00
CA GLY A 33 -12.67 6.13 -8.27
C GLY A 33 -14.12 5.97 -8.72
N MET A 34 -14.40 5.00 -9.61
CA MET A 34 -15.76 4.66 -10.02
C MET A 34 -16.61 4.13 -8.86
N GLU A 35 -16.01 3.34 -7.96
CA GLU A 35 -16.71 2.82 -6.79
C GLU A 35 -17.05 3.93 -5.78
N LEU A 36 -16.17 4.92 -5.60
CA LEU A 36 -16.36 6.01 -4.63
C LEU A 36 -17.24 7.14 -5.17
N PHE A 37 -17.02 7.56 -6.40
CA PHE A 37 -17.66 8.77 -6.96
C PHE A 37 -18.81 8.47 -7.91
N ALA A 38 -18.92 7.24 -8.46
CA ALA A 38 -19.88 6.86 -9.48
C ALA A 38 -19.87 7.79 -10.73
N ASP A 39 -18.76 8.46 -10.98
CA ASP A 39 -18.55 9.44 -12.05
C ASP A 39 -17.19 9.17 -12.73
N TRP A 40 -17.24 8.81 -14.01
CA TRP A 40 -16.05 8.49 -14.79
C TRP A 40 -15.09 9.67 -14.96
N LYS A 41 -15.60 10.92 -14.99
CA LYS A 41 -14.78 12.12 -15.12
C LYS A 41 -13.93 12.34 -13.87
N LYS A 42 -14.54 12.17 -12.68
CA LYS A 42 -13.84 12.26 -11.40
C LYS A 42 -12.83 11.14 -11.26
N ALA A 43 -13.18 9.91 -11.65
CA ALA A 43 -12.27 8.78 -11.62
C ALA A 43 -11.05 9.00 -12.54
N LEU A 44 -11.26 9.50 -13.77
CA LEU A 44 -10.17 9.86 -14.68
C LEU A 44 -9.31 11.01 -14.15
N PHE A 45 -9.92 12.00 -13.51
CA PHE A 45 -9.18 13.10 -12.91
C PHE A 45 -8.22 12.63 -11.81
N VAL A 46 -8.68 11.73 -10.94
CA VAL A 46 -7.81 11.10 -9.92
C VAL A 46 -6.67 10.31 -10.56
N CYS A 47 -6.96 9.53 -11.61
CA CYS A 47 -5.91 8.81 -12.34
C CYS A 47 -4.89 9.77 -12.99
N ALA A 48 -5.35 10.90 -13.53
CA ALA A 48 -4.47 11.90 -14.11
C ALA A 48 -3.58 12.55 -13.04
N LEU A 49 -4.15 12.97 -11.91
CA LEU A 49 -3.38 13.51 -10.78
C LEU A 49 -2.30 12.53 -10.31
N TYR A 50 -2.65 11.25 -10.21
CA TYR A 50 -1.71 10.21 -9.81
C TYR A 50 -0.62 9.99 -10.86
N ALA A 51 -0.97 9.90 -12.15
CA ALA A 51 -0.02 9.65 -13.24
C ALA A 51 0.99 10.79 -13.44
N PHE A 52 0.57 12.03 -13.21
CA PHE A 52 1.43 13.22 -13.34
C PHE A 52 2.13 13.62 -12.04
N ASN A 53 1.98 12.84 -10.97
CA ASN A 53 2.71 13.08 -9.73
C ASN A 53 4.20 12.78 -9.94
N ARG A 54 5.07 13.72 -9.51
CA ARG A 54 6.53 13.62 -9.62
C ARG A 54 7.09 12.36 -8.95
N GLU A 55 6.60 12.02 -7.77
CA GLU A 55 7.02 10.84 -7.03
C GLU A 55 6.68 9.57 -7.79
N MET A 56 5.53 9.56 -8.46
CA MET A 56 5.09 8.44 -9.28
C MET A 56 6.02 8.21 -10.45
N ILE A 57 6.40 9.28 -11.16
CA ILE A 57 7.33 9.22 -12.29
C ILE A 57 8.70 8.71 -11.80
N SER A 58 9.16 9.18 -10.64
CA SER A 58 10.39 8.69 -10.01
C SER A 58 10.32 7.20 -9.67
N ASN A 59 9.22 6.73 -9.08
CA ASN A 59 9.03 5.34 -8.68
C ASN A 59 8.97 4.38 -9.87
N VAL A 60 8.39 4.81 -11.01
CA VAL A 60 8.35 4.00 -12.23
C VAL A 60 9.75 3.81 -12.83
N THR A 61 10.58 4.85 -12.78
CA THR A 61 11.95 4.79 -13.34
C THR A 61 12.94 4.05 -12.45
N MET A 62 12.64 3.92 -11.15
CA MET A 62 13.44 3.13 -10.23
C MET A 62 12.99 1.66 -10.25
N VAL A 63 13.93 0.73 -10.50
CA VAL A 63 13.66 -0.71 -10.42
C VAL A 63 13.62 -1.14 -8.96
N ARG A 64 12.53 -0.83 -8.27
CA ARG A 64 12.28 -1.17 -6.87
C ARG A 64 10.85 -1.70 -6.69
N MET A 65 10.59 -2.28 -5.52
CA MET A 65 9.29 -2.89 -5.16
C MET A 65 8.15 -1.88 -4.95
N TYR A 66 8.42 -0.56 -5.01
CA TYR A 66 7.43 0.48 -4.68
C TYR A 66 6.19 0.45 -5.57
N MET A 67 6.36 0.15 -6.87
CA MET A 67 5.23 0.06 -7.80
C MET A 67 4.28 -1.09 -7.44
N LEU A 68 4.82 -2.25 -7.06
CA LEU A 68 4.02 -3.38 -6.62
C LEU A 68 3.31 -3.08 -5.29
N MET A 69 4.00 -2.43 -4.35
CA MET A 69 3.41 -2.01 -3.09
C MET A 69 2.24 -1.06 -3.33
N THR A 70 2.39 -0.07 -4.20
CA THR A 70 1.33 0.89 -4.52
C THR A 70 0.13 0.21 -5.15
N LEU A 71 0.36 -0.73 -6.08
CA LEU A 71 -0.72 -1.52 -6.68
C LEU A 71 -1.50 -2.29 -5.60
N LEU A 72 -0.80 -2.98 -4.69
CA LEU A 72 -1.42 -3.75 -3.61
C LEU A 72 -2.19 -2.84 -2.62
N THR A 73 -1.67 -1.65 -2.34
CA THR A 73 -2.33 -0.63 -1.51
C THR A 73 -3.68 -0.21 -2.12
N ILE A 74 -3.70 0.09 -3.41
CA ILE A 74 -4.92 0.50 -4.11
C ILE A 74 -5.88 -0.68 -4.28
N LEU A 75 -5.37 -1.88 -4.54
CA LEU A 75 -6.20 -3.10 -4.60
C LEU A 75 -6.87 -3.39 -3.26
N LEU A 76 -6.17 -3.25 -2.15
CA LEU A 76 -6.74 -3.43 -0.82
C LEU A 76 -7.86 -2.41 -0.57
N ALA A 77 -7.63 -1.14 -0.86
CA ALA A 77 -8.66 -0.10 -0.75
C ALA A 77 -9.88 -0.39 -1.64
N LEU A 78 -9.66 -0.82 -2.89
CA LEU A 78 -10.73 -1.19 -3.82
C LEU A 78 -11.56 -2.39 -3.31
N LEU A 79 -10.90 -3.41 -2.78
CA LEU A 79 -11.58 -4.59 -2.23
C LEU A 79 -12.41 -4.24 -1.00
N VAL A 80 -11.89 -3.40 -0.11
CA VAL A 80 -12.63 -2.88 1.04
C VAL A 80 -13.81 -2.02 0.58
N ALA A 81 -13.63 -1.09 -0.36
CA ALA A 81 -14.71 -0.26 -0.90
C ALA A 81 -15.82 -1.10 -1.54
N LYS A 82 -15.46 -2.13 -2.33
CA LYS A 82 -16.45 -3.08 -2.89
C LYS A 82 -17.14 -3.93 -1.83
N SER A 83 -16.47 -4.21 -0.72
CA SER A 83 -17.04 -4.96 0.40
C SER A 83 -18.03 -4.14 1.21
N LEU A 84 -17.85 -2.81 1.27
CA LEU A 84 -18.82 -1.89 1.88
C LEU A 84 -20.21 -1.97 1.21
N ARG A 85 -20.25 -2.12 -0.12
CA ARG A 85 -21.52 -2.20 -0.86
C ARG A 85 -22.13 -3.59 -0.87
N ARG A 86 -21.28 -4.62 -1.06
CA ARG A 86 -21.73 -6.02 -1.17
C ARG A 86 -20.72 -6.92 -0.47
N PRO A 87 -20.90 -7.17 0.84
CA PRO A 87 -20.05 -8.08 1.57
C PRO A 87 -20.13 -9.49 0.98
N SER A 88 -18.97 -10.15 0.81
CA SER A 88 -18.91 -11.53 0.32
C SER A 88 -17.62 -12.22 0.73
N VAL A 89 -17.70 -13.50 1.06
CA VAL A 89 -16.57 -14.31 1.51
C VAL A 89 -15.39 -14.29 0.53
N PRO A 90 -15.58 -14.46 -0.81
CA PRO A 90 -14.46 -14.44 -1.73
C PRO A 90 -13.71 -13.09 -1.74
N LYS A 91 -14.39 -11.96 -1.50
CA LYS A 91 -13.70 -10.66 -1.39
C LYS A 91 -12.85 -10.60 -0.11
N TYR A 92 -13.34 -11.14 0.99
CA TYR A 92 -12.58 -11.21 2.23
C TYR A 92 -11.33 -12.09 2.08
N LEU A 93 -11.44 -13.23 1.38
CA LEU A 93 -10.27 -14.04 1.05
C LEU A 93 -9.26 -13.27 0.19
N LEU A 94 -9.72 -12.54 -0.82
CA LEU A 94 -8.84 -11.69 -1.65
C LEU A 94 -8.17 -10.59 -0.83
N ILE A 95 -8.86 -10.01 0.17
CA ILE A 95 -8.27 -9.06 1.11
C ILE A 95 -7.14 -9.72 1.90
N GLY A 96 -7.36 -10.91 2.46
CA GLY A 96 -6.32 -11.68 3.16
C GLY A 96 -5.10 -11.96 2.29
N VAL A 97 -5.33 -12.40 1.04
CA VAL A 97 -4.24 -12.62 0.05
C VAL A 97 -3.50 -11.32 -0.28
N THR A 98 -4.23 -10.21 -0.44
CA THR A 98 -3.60 -8.90 -0.72
C THR A 98 -2.76 -8.42 0.46
N ILE A 99 -3.21 -8.63 1.70
CA ILE A 99 -2.45 -8.34 2.91
C ILE A 99 -1.18 -9.19 2.96
N TYR A 100 -1.30 -10.50 2.73
CA TYR A 100 -0.15 -11.41 2.67
C TYR A 100 0.90 -10.94 1.66
N LEU A 101 0.50 -10.68 0.41
CA LEU A 101 1.39 -10.22 -0.65
C LEU A 101 2.00 -8.85 -0.36
N GLY A 102 1.21 -7.94 0.21
CA GLY A 102 1.68 -6.59 0.58
C GLY A 102 2.75 -6.63 1.66
N MET A 103 2.55 -7.44 2.70
CA MET A 103 3.53 -7.63 3.77
C MET A 103 4.81 -8.32 3.28
N MET A 104 4.69 -9.26 2.34
CA MET A 104 5.85 -9.89 1.68
C MET A 104 6.64 -8.90 0.81
N THR A 105 5.99 -7.83 0.35
CA THR A 105 6.65 -6.79 -0.44
C THR A 105 7.37 -5.79 0.45
N GLN A 106 6.71 -5.32 1.52
CA GLN A 106 7.28 -4.35 2.46
C GLN A 106 6.54 -4.38 3.81
N TYR A 107 7.29 -4.39 4.92
CA TYR A 107 6.69 -4.47 6.27
C TYR A 107 5.79 -3.28 6.62
N PHE A 108 6.11 -2.08 6.15
CA PHE A 108 5.27 -0.90 6.41
C PHE A 108 3.85 -1.02 5.86
N PHE A 109 3.62 -1.94 4.90
CA PHE A 109 2.29 -2.25 4.42
C PHE A 109 1.34 -2.70 5.54
N VAL A 110 1.87 -3.32 6.61
CA VAL A 110 1.07 -3.75 7.76
C VAL A 110 0.35 -2.59 8.43
N VAL A 111 0.99 -1.43 8.55
CA VAL A 111 0.38 -0.25 9.19
C VAL A 111 -0.82 0.23 8.40
N TYR A 112 -0.65 0.36 7.08
CA TYR A 112 -1.74 0.74 6.20
C TYR A 112 -2.89 -0.27 6.21
N ALA A 113 -2.55 -1.56 6.08
CA ALA A 113 -3.54 -2.64 6.10
C ALA A 113 -4.30 -2.68 7.43
N PHE A 114 -3.59 -2.52 8.56
CA PHE A 114 -4.21 -2.48 9.88
C PHE A 114 -5.20 -1.32 10.01
N LEU A 115 -4.81 -0.10 9.65
CA LEU A 115 -5.68 1.08 9.75
C LEU A 115 -6.94 0.92 8.90
N LEU A 116 -6.77 0.46 7.65
CA LEU A 116 -7.89 0.27 6.73
C LEU A 116 -8.82 -0.86 7.19
N CYS A 117 -8.26 -1.97 7.64
CA CYS A 117 -9.04 -3.11 8.14
C CYS A 117 -9.75 -2.77 9.45
N ALA A 118 -9.08 -2.09 10.39
CA ALA A 118 -9.70 -1.66 11.63
C ALA A 118 -10.88 -0.70 11.39
N ALA A 119 -10.72 0.25 10.47
CA ALA A 119 -11.80 1.15 10.09
C ALA A 119 -13.01 0.39 9.51
N TYR A 120 -12.76 -0.61 8.67
CA TYR A 120 -13.83 -1.42 8.09
C TYR A 120 -14.48 -2.35 9.13
N ASP A 121 -13.72 -2.96 10.02
CA ASP A 121 -14.26 -3.77 11.13
C ASP A 121 -15.14 -2.93 12.06
N LEU A 122 -14.67 -1.75 12.45
CA LEU A 122 -15.47 -0.81 13.24
C LEU A 122 -16.79 -0.46 12.54
N TYR A 123 -16.75 -0.20 11.25
CA TYR A 123 -17.96 0.06 10.46
C TYR A 123 -18.94 -1.13 10.52
N LEU A 124 -18.46 -2.38 10.33
CA LEU A 124 -19.30 -3.58 10.43
C LEU A 124 -19.87 -3.78 11.84
N MET A 125 -19.08 -3.50 12.88
CA MET A 125 -19.52 -3.56 14.27
C MET A 125 -20.65 -2.54 14.56
N PHE A 126 -20.51 -1.32 14.10
CA PHE A 126 -21.56 -0.30 14.22
C PHE A 126 -22.85 -0.71 13.51
N ARG A 127 -22.73 -1.42 12.36
CA ARG A 127 -23.87 -1.97 11.65
C ARG A 127 -24.45 -3.25 12.27
N ARG A 128 -23.81 -3.77 13.33
CA ARG A 128 -24.15 -5.03 13.98
C ARG A 128 -24.06 -6.25 13.05
N GLU A 129 -23.25 -6.18 12.02
CA GLU A 129 -23.02 -7.28 11.07
C GLU A 129 -21.89 -8.21 11.57
N TRP A 130 -22.07 -8.80 12.75
CA TRP A 130 -21.06 -9.60 13.45
C TRP A 130 -20.49 -10.76 12.62
N LYS A 131 -21.33 -11.44 11.82
CA LYS A 131 -20.88 -12.53 10.96
C LYS A 131 -19.90 -12.05 9.89
N ASN A 132 -20.18 -10.91 9.29
CA ASN A 132 -19.30 -10.32 8.29
C ASN A 132 -18.00 -9.80 8.93
N ALA A 133 -18.08 -9.17 10.10
CA ALA A 133 -16.92 -8.71 10.86
C ALA A 133 -15.99 -9.87 11.23
N THR A 134 -16.52 -10.96 11.83
CA THR A 134 -15.70 -12.12 12.20
C THR A 134 -15.06 -12.80 10.99
N THR A 135 -15.79 -12.97 9.88
CA THR A 135 -15.26 -13.58 8.66
C THR A 135 -14.16 -12.71 8.03
N PHE A 136 -14.35 -11.39 8.02
CA PHE A 136 -13.38 -10.45 7.52
C PHE A 136 -12.12 -10.43 8.38
N SER A 137 -12.26 -10.27 9.71
CA SER A 137 -11.14 -10.27 10.66
C SER A 137 -10.35 -11.58 10.58
N LEU A 138 -11.02 -12.72 10.48
CA LEU A 138 -10.35 -14.02 10.33
C LEU A 138 -9.53 -14.09 9.03
N SER A 139 -10.07 -13.56 7.94
CA SER A 139 -9.36 -13.53 6.65
C SER A 139 -8.16 -12.59 6.69
N ALA A 140 -8.28 -11.41 7.30
CA ALA A 140 -7.17 -10.48 7.48
C ALA A 140 -6.07 -11.08 8.35
N LEU A 141 -6.45 -11.70 9.48
CA LEU A 141 -5.52 -12.40 10.37
C LEU A 141 -4.84 -13.59 9.68
N ALA A 142 -5.56 -14.33 8.84
CA ALA A 142 -4.98 -15.40 8.04
C ALA A 142 -3.92 -14.88 7.06
N GLY A 143 -4.12 -13.71 6.47
CA GLY A 143 -3.12 -13.04 5.62
C GLY A 143 -1.85 -12.69 6.39
N VAL A 144 -1.99 -12.09 7.57
CA VAL A 144 -0.87 -11.76 8.46
C VAL A 144 -0.18 -13.02 8.96
N GLY A 145 -0.94 -13.98 9.48
CA GLY A 145 -0.41 -15.26 9.99
C GLY A 145 0.29 -16.07 8.91
N GLY A 146 -0.25 -16.09 7.69
CA GLY A 146 0.40 -16.72 6.54
C GLY A 146 1.78 -16.13 6.25
N MET A 147 1.93 -14.81 6.32
CA MET A 147 3.22 -14.15 6.17
C MET A 147 4.20 -14.55 7.28
N LEU A 148 3.77 -14.52 8.53
CA LEU A 148 4.62 -14.89 9.67
C LEU A 148 5.11 -16.34 9.60
N LEU A 149 4.29 -17.25 9.08
CA LEU A 149 4.63 -18.67 8.90
C LEU A 149 5.56 -18.91 7.71
N THR A 150 5.35 -18.20 6.60
CA THR A 150 6.15 -18.42 5.37
C THR A 150 7.47 -17.68 5.40
N PHE A 151 7.61 -16.66 6.23
CA PHE A 151 8.84 -15.87 6.34
C PHE A 151 9.35 -15.79 7.79
N PRO A 152 9.90 -16.87 8.34
CA PRO A 152 10.37 -16.93 9.74
C PRO A 152 11.52 -15.95 10.04
N CYS A 153 12.21 -15.46 9.02
CA CYS A 153 13.31 -14.49 9.16
C CYS A 153 12.86 -13.08 9.55
N TRP A 154 11.54 -12.79 9.56
CA TRP A 154 11.00 -11.47 9.94
C TRP A 154 11.48 -11.03 11.34
N TYR A 155 11.52 -11.97 12.27
CA TYR A 155 11.97 -11.72 13.63
C TYR A 155 13.44 -11.31 13.71
N ALA A 156 14.30 -12.04 12.98
CA ALA A 156 15.73 -11.72 12.91
C ALA A 156 15.98 -10.35 12.22
N GLN A 157 15.18 -10.02 11.20
CA GLN A 157 15.28 -8.73 10.51
C GLN A 157 14.82 -7.56 11.36
N LEU A 158 13.76 -7.72 12.17
CA LEU A 158 13.33 -6.71 13.12
C LEU A 158 14.43 -6.44 14.16
N HIS A 159 15.02 -7.49 14.72
CA HIS A 159 16.10 -7.35 15.74
C HIS A 159 17.41 -6.86 15.14
N SER A 160 17.69 -7.09 13.88
CA SER A 160 18.89 -6.55 13.21
C SER A 160 18.79 -5.04 12.97
N GLN A 161 17.59 -4.49 12.97
CA GLN A 161 17.36 -3.04 12.87
C GLN A 161 17.40 -2.34 14.23
N ASP A 162 17.36 -3.08 15.35
CA ASP A 162 17.50 -2.51 16.71
C ASP A 162 18.88 -1.89 16.96
N THR A 163 19.86 -2.14 16.09
CA THR A 163 21.15 -1.44 16.09
C THR A 163 21.08 -0.01 15.51
N VAL A 164 19.99 0.34 14.82
CA VAL A 164 19.68 1.74 14.53
C VAL A 164 19.04 2.31 15.79
N SER A 165 19.87 2.76 16.71
CA SER A 165 19.46 3.25 18.02
C SER A 165 18.33 4.28 17.86
N LEU A 166 17.38 4.29 18.79
CA LEU A 166 16.38 5.36 18.95
C LEU A 166 17.05 6.75 18.89
N GLU A 167 18.29 6.82 19.30
CA GLU A 167 19.18 7.98 19.25
C GLU A 167 19.51 8.42 17.80
N SER A 168 19.78 7.50 16.88
CA SER A 168 19.99 7.83 15.46
C SER A 168 18.70 8.26 14.76
N THR A 169 17.56 7.68 15.14
CA THR A 169 16.25 8.09 14.62
C THR A 169 15.85 9.45 15.19
N ALA A 170 16.09 9.71 16.48
CA ALA A 170 15.87 11.01 17.09
C ALA A 170 16.78 12.09 16.50
N ASN A 171 18.07 11.77 16.25
CA ASN A 171 19.01 12.68 15.62
C ASN A 171 18.62 12.97 14.14
N ASN A 172 18.16 11.98 13.39
CA ASN A 172 17.64 12.19 12.03
C ASN A 172 16.36 13.04 12.01
N LEU A 173 15.49 12.89 13.02
CA LEU A 173 14.30 13.74 13.16
C LEU A 173 14.67 15.16 13.60
N LEU A 174 15.66 15.31 14.47
CA LEU A 174 16.21 16.61 14.88
C LEU A 174 16.92 17.31 13.70
N ASP A 175 17.68 16.59 12.90
CA ASP A 175 18.29 17.11 11.67
C ASP A 175 17.24 17.57 10.65
N LEU A 176 16.15 16.83 10.49
CA LEU A 176 15.00 17.26 9.66
C LEU A 176 14.32 18.52 10.22
N ALA A 177 14.30 18.69 11.55
CA ALA A 177 13.75 19.88 12.22
C ALA A 177 14.69 21.09 12.16
N GLN A 178 16.00 20.86 12.02
CA GLN A 178 17.02 21.92 11.93
C GLN A 178 17.21 22.52 10.54
N TYR A 179 16.69 21.86 9.50
CA TYR A 179 16.68 22.47 8.17
C TYR A 179 15.79 23.73 8.19
N PRO A 180 16.35 24.93 7.93
CA PRO A 180 15.57 26.17 7.87
C PRO A 180 14.70 26.15 6.61
N LYS A 181 13.60 25.45 6.68
CA LYS A 181 12.57 25.53 5.64
C LYS A 181 11.75 26.77 5.93
N GLY A 182 11.82 27.72 5.02
CA GLY A 182 10.97 28.90 5.12
C GLY A 182 9.49 28.51 5.29
N PRO A 183 8.66 29.34 5.92
CA PRO A 183 7.25 29.03 6.18
C PRO A 183 6.45 28.67 4.93
N LEU A 184 6.86 29.19 3.77
CA LEU A 184 6.26 28.85 2.46
C LEU A 184 6.61 27.43 1.98
N GLU A 185 7.80 26.92 2.29
CA GLU A 185 8.17 25.53 2.00
C GLU A 185 7.43 24.54 2.92
N LEU A 186 7.24 24.89 4.20
CA LEU A 186 6.44 24.09 5.12
C LEU A 186 4.98 23.96 4.67
N ILE A 187 4.39 25.04 4.15
CA ILE A 187 3.04 25.03 3.58
C ILE A 187 3.02 24.20 2.28
N GLY A 188 4.01 24.37 1.41
CA GLY A 188 4.16 23.60 0.19
C GLY A 188 4.30 22.11 0.44
N TRP A 189 5.15 21.71 1.41
CA TRP A 189 5.31 20.30 1.81
C TRP A 189 4.09 19.74 2.53
N SER A 190 3.36 20.56 3.30
CA SER A 190 2.09 20.13 3.91
C SER A 190 1.03 19.86 2.85
N ILE A 191 0.93 20.69 1.84
CA ILE A 191 -0.01 20.49 0.71
C ILE A 191 0.37 19.26 -0.10
N VAL A 192 1.67 19.07 -0.38
CA VAL A 192 2.18 17.90 -1.11
C VAL A 192 2.06 16.63 -0.26
N GLY A 193 2.31 16.71 1.05
CA GLY A 193 2.14 15.58 1.98
C GLY A 193 0.69 15.16 2.18
N PHE A 194 -0.28 16.05 2.00
CA PHE A 194 -1.71 15.71 1.97
C PHE A 194 -2.19 15.20 0.60
N ALA A 195 -1.43 15.45 -0.47
CA ALA A 195 -1.74 15.02 -1.83
C ALA A 195 -1.04 13.70 -2.20
N VAL A 196 -0.18 13.17 -1.32
CA VAL A 196 0.53 11.89 -1.42
C VAL A 196 -0.10 10.90 -0.46
#